data_2b86f3eb85be2ec6f401966bd3d4d0b9
#
_entry.id   2b86f3eb85be2ec6f401966bd3d4d0b9
#
_cell.length_a   1.000
_cell.length_b   1.000
_cell.length_c   1.000
_cell.angle_alpha   90.00
_cell.angle_beta   90.00
_cell.angle_gamma   90.00
#
_symmetry.space_group_name_H-M   'P 1'
#
loop_
_entity.id
_entity.type
_entity.pdbx_description
1 polymer ?
#
loop_
_entity_poly.entity_id
_entity_poly.type
_entity_poly.pdbx_seq_one_letter_code
_entity_poly.pdbx_strand_id
1 'polypeptide(L)'
;MSKFNPNNVTPTTYSVDCFLCGALITDSKNTIVYVNNYFESHLLWKPDELVGQNINKILKKSSRIFFQSYLIPTVLHEKKSEEMQLIIFNGQGRKTPMTINAHINEEGLVFWSLFNSSKQDQLYDELIKTREKLEEQAEELKSLASTDELTNLLNRREMNYRSTLLLEQSLRSKQSVALLVIDIDNFKLINDTFGHLEGDRVLKELGQALKSFGRQTDLISRYGGEEFLIMLPDTDKKGALLFCNRLHAIIADILVDNKPVTVSIGMTISNTINTFIDLFTQADNAVYQAKSLGKNRTQLFGDDNTI
;
A
#
# COMPACT_ATOMS: atom_id res chain seq x y z
N MET A 1 -43.30 -18.26 27.44
CA MET A 1 -41.84 -18.44 27.47
C MET A 1 -41.52 -19.42 28.60
N SER A 2 -41.39 -20.72 28.30
CA SER A 2 -40.98 -21.73 29.26
C SER A 2 -39.49 -21.57 29.54
N LYS A 3 -39.14 -21.33 30.79
CA LYS A 3 -37.75 -21.26 31.26
C LYS A 3 -37.12 -22.66 31.11
N PHE A 4 -36.10 -22.75 30.29
CA PHE A 4 -35.25 -23.95 30.17
C PHE A 4 -34.62 -24.20 31.54
N ASN A 5 -34.94 -25.34 32.14
CA ASN A 5 -34.36 -25.76 33.42
C ASN A 5 -33.29 -26.85 33.12
N PRO A 6 -31.98 -26.54 33.25
CA PRO A 6 -30.91 -27.47 32.92
C PRO A 6 -30.85 -28.72 33.81
N ASN A 7 -31.53 -28.74 34.94
CA ASN A 7 -31.49 -29.87 35.89
C ASN A 7 -32.54 -30.96 35.63
N ASN A 8 -33.35 -30.80 34.53
CA ASN A 8 -34.38 -31.79 34.18
C ASN A 8 -34.10 -32.47 32.82
N VAL A 9 -32.84 -32.56 32.42
CA VAL A 9 -32.44 -33.32 31.23
C VAL A 9 -32.25 -34.76 31.66
N THR A 10 -33.26 -35.61 31.46
CA THR A 10 -33.01 -37.07 31.36
C THR A 10 -31.93 -37.26 30.28
N PRO A 11 -30.97 -38.19 30.46
CA PRO A 11 -29.93 -38.43 29.43
C PRO A 11 -30.58 -38.99 28.19
N THR A 12 -31.13 -38.11 27.37
CA THR A 12 -31.50 -38.41 26.00
C THR A 12 -30.17 -38.51 25.23
N THR A 13 -29.83 -39.67 24.77
CA THR A 13 -28.72 -39.91 23.85
C THR A 13 -28.99 -39.17 22.59
N TYR A 14 -28.44 -37.95 22.44
CA TYR A 14 -28.47 -37.20 21.16
C TYR A 14 -27.49 -37.86 20.21
N SER A 15 -27.93 -38.13 18.99
CA SER A 15 -27.05 -38.66 17.93
C SER A 15 -26.06 -37.59 17.48
N VAL A 16 -24.81 -37.98 17.31
CA VAL A 16 -23.75 -37.14 16.72
C VAL A 16 -24.10 -36.76 15.25
N ASP A 17 -25.09 -37.45 14.65
CA ASP A 17 -25.60 -37.14 13.31
C ASP A 17 -26.40 -35.84 13.23
N CYS A 18 -26.78 -35.25 14.36
CA CYS A 18 -27.43 -33.93 14.40
C CYS A 18 -26.47 -32.75 14.14
N PHE A 19 -25.17 -32.99 14.16
CA PHE A 19 -24.19 -31.92 13.93
C PHE A 19 -23.89 -31.78 12.43
N LEU A 20 -23.82 -30.51 11.96
CA LEU A 20 -23.48 -30.16 10.59
C LEU A 20 -21.97 -30.17 10.30
N CYS A 21 -21.27 -31.13 10.89
CA CYS A 21 -19.83 -31.35 10.70
C CYS A 21 -19.55 -32.86 10.65
N GLY A 22 -18.47 -33.22 10.00
CA GLY A 22 -17.98 -34.59 10.03
C GLY A 22 -17.44 -34.92 11.43
N ALA A 23 -17.94 -35.98 12.04
CA ALA A 23 -17.38 -36.56 13.24
C ALA A 23 -16.78 -37.93 12.92
N LEU A 24 -15.52 -38.13 13.30
CA LEU A 24 -14.75 -39.33 13.04
C LEU A 24 -13.98 -39.70 14.32
N ILE A 25 -13.87 -41.00 14.63
CA ILE A 25 -13.07 -41.48 15.74
C ILE A 25 -12.03 -42.47 15.20
N THR A 26 -10.77 -42.33 15.68
CA THR A 26 -9.70 -43.28 15.37
C THR A 26 -9.12 -43.88 16.63
N ASP A 27 -8.58 -45.10 16.48
CA ASP A 27 -7.77 -45.73 17.46
C ASP A 27 -6.32 -45.17 17.49
N SER A 28 -5.48 -45.71 18.39
CA SER A 28 -4.06 -45.35 18.53
C SER A 28 -3.20 -45.66 17.29
N LYS A 29 -3.69 -46.48 16.36
CA LYS A 29 -3.03 -46.81 15.07
C LYS A 29 -3.59 -45.99 13.90
N ASN A 30 -4.40 -44.98 14.20
CA ASN A 30 -5.11 -44.16 13.23
C ASN A 30 -6.10 -44.95 12.36
N THR A 31 -6.64 -46.08 12.89
CA THR A 31 -7.71 -46.81 12.22
C THR A 31 -9.04 -46.18 12.57
N ILE A 32 -9.87 -45.93 11.59
CA ILE A 32 -11.22 -45.34 11.75
C ILE A 32 -12.13 -46.39 12.46
N VAL A 33 -12.65 -46.05 13.63
CA VAL A 33 -13.58 -46.89 14.38
C VAL A 33 -15.02 -46.40 14.28
N TYR A 34 -15.22 -45.11 13.96
CA TYR A 34 -16.55 -44.50 13.78
C TYR A 34 -16.52 -43.32 12.83
N VAL A 35 -17.58 -43.14 12.08
CA VAL A 35 -17.91 -41.93 11.32
C VAL A 35 -19.40 -41.64 11.46
N ASN A 36 -19.78 -40.35 11.54
CA ASN A 36 -21.20 -39.95 11.56
C ASN A 36 -21.79 -39.84 10.14
N ASN A 37 -23.09 -39.65 10.05
CA ASN A 37 -23.83 -39.54 8.78
C ASN A 37 -23.39 -38.41 7.84
N TYR A 38 -22.66 -37.42 8.34
CA TYR A 38 -22.06 -36.36 7.54
C TYR A 38 -21.11 -36.91 6.44
N PHE A 39 -20.39 -37.99 6.75
CA PHE A 39 -19.50 -38.61 5.77
C PHE A 39 -20.24 -39.17 4.58
N GLU A 40 -21.44 -39.76 4.77
CA GLU A 40 -22.25 -40.26 3.67
C GLU A 40 -22.96 -39.09 2.93
N SER A 41 -23.64 -38.22 3.67
CA SER A 41 -24.48 -37.17 3.10
C SER A 41 -23.74 -36.04 2.40
N HIS A 42 -22.55 -35.67 2.90
CA HIS A 42 -21.77 -34.52 2.42
C HIS A 42 -20.43 -34.90 1.80
N LEU A 43 -19.77 -35.93 2.33
CA LEU A 43 -18.48 -36.36 1.81
C LEU A 43 -18.59 -37.60 0.89
N LEU A 44 -19.79 -38.14 0.70
CA LEU A 44 -20.06 -39.25 -0.22
C LEU A 44 -19.23 -40.51 0.05
N TRP A 45 -18.87 -40.75 1.32
CA TRP A 45 -18.23 -41.96 1.80
C TRP A 45 -19.24 -42.80 2.59
N LYS A 46 -19.44 -44.07 2.19
CA LYS A 46 -20.23 -44.96 3.03
C LYS A 46 -19.46 -45.38 4.27
N PRO A 47 -20.10 -45.51 5.44
CA PRO A 47 -19.44 -45.95 6.68
C PRO A 47 -18.63 -47.24 6.50
N ASP A 48 -19.17 -48.22 5.79
CA ASP A 48 -18.53 -49.52 5.53
C ASP A 48 -17.22 -49.40 4.73
N GLU A 49 -17.08 -48.34 3.95
CA GLU A 49 -15.86 -48.08 3.19
C GLU A 49 -14.74 -47.47 4.03
N LEU A 50 -15.09 -46.89 5.18
CA LEU A 50 -14.15 -46.15 6.05
C LEU A 50 -13.83 -46.84 7.33
N VAL A 51 -14.82 -47.43 7.99
CA VAL A 51 -14.62 -48.13 9.26
C VAL A 51 -13.68 -49.32 9.08
N GLY A 52 -12.69 -49.43 9.96
CA GLY A 52 -11.61 -50.42 9.86
C GLY A 52 -10.45 -50.02 8.93
N GLN A 53 -10.57 -48.91 8.21
CA GLN A 53 -9.49 -48.41 7.36
C GLN A 53 -8.62 -47.35 8.07
N ASN A 54 -7.38 -47.22 7.64
CA ASN A 54 -6.54 -46.13 8.15
C ASN A 54 -7.00 -44.76 7.64
N ILE A 55 -7.01 -43.70 8.46
CA ILE A 55 -7.44 -42.34 8.14
C ILE A 55 -6.71 -41.77 6.91
N ASN A 56 -5.50 -42.23 6.62
CA ASN A 56 -4.75 -41.86 5.43
C ASN A 56 -5.51 -42.12 4.12
N LYS A 57 -6.53 -42.99 4.12
CA LYS A 57 -7.35 -43.30 2.95
C LYS A 57 -8.06 -42.04 2.42
N ILE A 58 -8.52 -41.17 3.32
CA ILE A 58 -9.24 -39.95 2.96
C ILE A 58 -8.29 -38.74 2.79
N LEU A 59 -7.05 -38.81 3.25
CA LEU A 59 -6.12 -37.66 3.23
C LEU A 59 -5.41 -37.52 1.89
N LYS A 60 -5.27 -36.29 1.37
CA LYS A 60 -4.36 -35.98 0.26
C LYS A 60 -2.90 -36.23 0.64
N LYS A 61 -2.03 -36.58 -0.30
CA LYS A 61 -0.62 -36.92 -0.06
C LYS A 61 0.12 -35.87 0.80
N SER A 62 -0.05 -34.58 0.48
CA SER A 62 0.54 -33.49 1.29
C SER A 62 -0.03 -33.43 2.70
N SER A 63 -1.35 -33.62 2.83
CA SER A 63 -2.05 -33.65 4.12
C SER A 63 -1.64 -34.85 4.99
N ARG A 64 -1.28 -35.99 4.38
CA ARG A 64 -0.75 -37.17 5.12
C ARG A 64 0.59 -36.87 5.78
N ILE A 65 1.48 -36.14 5.09
CA ILE A 65 2.79 -35.75 5.65
C ILE A 65 2.56 -34.85 6.85
N PHE A 66 1.76 -33.81 6.71
CA PHE A 66 1.44 -32.87 7.80
C PHE A 66 0.75 -33.59 8.96
N PHE A 67 -0.21 -34.48 8.66
CA PHE A 67 -0.92 -35.29 9.65
C PHE A 67 0.02 -36.12 10.51
N GLN A 68 0.98 -36.81 9.86
CA GLN A 68 1.91 -37.70 10.55
C GLN A 68 3.04 -36.95 11.28
N SER A 69 3.57 -35.89 10.67
CA SER A 69 4.76 -35.20 11.20
C SER A 69 4.40 -34.10 12.21
N TYR A 70 3.19 -33.58 12.17
CA TYR A 70 2.78 -32.46 13.04
C TYR A 70 1.50 -32.75 13.84
N LEU A 71 0.38 -33.04 13.15
CA LEU A 71 -0.92 -33.09 13.79
C LEU A 71 -1.04 -34.20 14.84
N ILE A 72 -0.65 -35.44 14.51
CA ILE A 72 -0.67 -36.57 15.46
C ILE A 72 0.26 -36.33 16.65
N PRO A 73 1.54 -35.93 16.47
CA PRO A 73 2.41 -35.58 17.58
C PRO A 73 1.83 -34.51 18.50
N THR A 74 1.24 -33.46 17.94
CA THR A 74 0.59 -32.36 18.68
C THR A 74 -0.58 -32.92 19.53
N VAL A 75 -1.50 -33.68 18.92
CA VAL A 75 -2.64 -34.27 19.63
C VAL A 75 -2.21 -35.21 20.74
N LEU A 76 -1.15 -36.00 20.53
CA LEU A 76 -0.62 -36.89 21.56
C LEU A 76 0.01 -36.15 22.75
N HIS A 77 0.72 -35.03 22.45
CA HIS A 77 1.42 -34.26 23.48
C HIS A 77 0.46 -33.28 24.21
N GLU A 78 -0.31 -32.49 23.44
CA GLU A 78 -1.16 -31.42 23.96
C GLU A 78 -2.58 -31.88 24.30
N LYS A 79 -2.91 -33.15 24.01
CA LYS A 79 -4.23 -33.78 24.17
C LYS A 79 -5.31 -33.22 23.24
N LYS A 80 -5.05 -32.15 22.51
CA LYS A 80 -5.94 -31.50 21.54
C LYS A 80 -5.18 -30.82 20.43
N SER A 81 -5.89 -30.51 19.33
CA SER A 81 -5.45 -29.63 18.28
C SER A 81 -6.67 -28.94 17.68
N GLU A 82 -6.59 -27.66 17.40
CA GLU A 82 -7.72 -26.84 16.95
C GLU A 82 -7.37 -26.13 15.63
N GLU A 83 -8.38 -25.94 14.78
CA GLU A 83 -8.34 -25.15 13.53
C GLU A 83 -7.26 -25.55 12.51
N MET A 84 -6.92 -26.84 12.45
CA MET A 84 -5.95 -27.33 11.47
C MET A 84 -6.57 -27.52 10.10
N GLN A 85 -5.95 -26.97 9.08
CA GLN A 85 -6.44 -27.06 7.70
C GLN A 85 -5.81 -28.27 6.99
N LEU A 86 -6.67 -29.16 6.49
CA LEU A 86 -6.28 -30.33 5.70
C LEU A 86 -7.13 -30.44 4.44
N ILE A 87 -6.57 -31.06 3.41
CA ILE A 87 -7.32 -31.43 2.23
C ILE A 87 -7.60 -32.93 2.28
N ILE A 88 -8.86 -33.28 2.28
CA ILE A 88 -9.31 -34.68 2.18
C ILE A 88 -9.88 -34.97 0.80
N PHE A 89 -10.00 -36.25 0.47
CA PHE A 89 -10.76 -36.71 -0.68
C PHE A 89 -12.17 -37.12 -0.22
N ASN A 90 -13.19 -36.70 -0.96
CA ASN A 90 -14.53 -37.27 -0.79
C ASN A 90 -14.63 -38.63 -1.51
N GLY A 91 -15.77 -39.35 -1.35
CA GLY A 91 -16.00 -40.65 -1.96
C GLY A 91 -15.96 -40.70 -3.50
N GLN A 92 -16.01 -39.51 -4.16
CA GLN A 92 -15.82 -39.37 -5.60
C GLN A 92 -14.39 -38.99 -6.00
N GLY A 93 -13.46 -38.94 -5.06
CA GLY A 93 -12.08 -38.54 -5.30
C GLY A 93 -11.86 -37.02 -5.50
N ARG A 94 -12.87 -36.18 -5.22
CA ARG A 94 -12.72 -34.71 -5.25
C ARG A 94 -12.02 -34.23 -3.98
N LYS A 95 -11.14 -33.24 -4.15
CA LYS A 95 -10.47 -32.57 -3.04
C LYS A 95 -11.43 -31.65 -2.30
N THR A 96 -11.51 -31.80 -1.00
CA THR A 96 -12.36 -30.99 -0.12
C THR A 96 -11.48 -30.42 1.00
N PRO A 97 -11.32 -29.08 1.08
CA PRO A 97 -10.62 -28.45 2.19
C PRO A 97 -11.48 -28.53 3.44
N MET A 98 -10.84 -28.92 4.53
CA MET A 98 -11.49 -29.09 5.83
C MET A 98 -10.67 -28.40 6.91
N THR A 99 -11.35 -27.70 7.80
CA THR A 99 -10.80 -27.31 9.10
C THR A 99 -11.10 -28.42 10.08
N ILE A 100 -10.08 -28.88 10.77
CA ILE A 100 -10.15 -30.06 11.65
C ILE A 100 -9.76 -29.69 13.07
N ASN A 101 -10.57 -30.10 14.03
CA ASN A 101 -10.23 -30.13 15.44
C ASN A 101 -10.10 -31.60 15.89
N ALA A 102 -9.17 -31.83 16.79
CA ALA A 102 -8.92 -33.16 17.35
C ALA A 102 -8.76 -33.13 18.87
N HIS A 103 -9.22 -34.19 19.52
CA HIS A 103 -9.05 -34.38 20.95
C HIS A 103 -8.83 -35.87 21.21
N ILE A 104 -7.89 -36.23 22.11
CA ILE A 104 -7.65 -37.60 22.55
C ILE A 104 -8.21 -37.82 23.97
N ASN A 105 -8.93 -38.91 24.16
CA ASN A 105 -9.42 -39.30 25.48
C ASN A 105 -8.42 -40.18 26.25
N GLU A 106 -8.77 -40.55 27.47
CA GLU A 106 -7.93 -41.39 28.34
C GLU A 106 -7.73 -42.83 27.79
N GLU A 107 -8.64 -43.32 26.99
CA GLU A 107 -8.58 -44.65 26.36
C GLU A 107 -7.70 -44.65 25.08
N GLY A 108 -7.15 -43.50 24.70
CA GLY A 108 -6.30 -43.36 23.53
C GLY A 108 -7.08 -43.26 22.20
N LEU A 109 -8.39 -43.05 22.26
CA LEU A 109 -9.21 -42.75 21.08
C LEU A 109 -9.09 -41.27 20.73
N VAL A 110 -8.92 -40.95 19.43
CA VAL A 110 -8.88 -39.60 18.93
C VAL A 110 -10.21 -39.26 18.27
N PHE A 111 -10.84 -38.20 18.74
CA PHE A 111 -12.09 -37.66 18.27
C PHE A 111 -11.76 -36.49 17.31
N TRP A 112 -12.28 -36.57 16.12
CA TRP A 112 -12.06 -35.59 15.05
C TRP A 112 -13.38 -34.91 14.69
N SER A 113 -13.39 -33.58 14.63
CA SER A 113 -14.48 -32.83 14.02
C SER A 113 -13.96 -32.10 12.77
N LEU A 114 -14.67 -32.26 11.67
CA LEU A 114 -14.28 -31.79 10.34
C LEU A 114 -15.31 -30.81 9.81
N PHE A 115 -14.89 -29.60 9.54
CA PHE A 115 -15.72 -28.53 8.99
C PHE A 115 -15.27 -28.20 7.55
N ASN A 116 -16.19 -28.15 6.61
CA ASN A 116 -15.88 -27.79 5.24
C ASN A 116 -15.51 -26.29 5.15
N SER A 117 -14.27 -25.99 4.78
CA SER A 117 -13.75 -24.62 4.67
C SER A 117 -13.84 -24.04 3.25
N SER A 118 -14.38 -24.78 2.27
CA SER A 118 -14.42 -24.36 0.85
C SER A 118 -15.04 -22.97 0.66
N LYS A 119 -16.13 -22.67 1.38
CA LYS A 119 -16.79 -21.36 1.28
C LYS A 119 -15.95 -20.23 1.88
N GLN A 120 -15.26 -20.51 2.97
CA GLN A 120 -14.36 -19.57 3.63
C GLN A 120 -13.16 -19.27 2.73
N ASP A 121 -12.54 -20.29 2.15
CA ASP A 121 -11.43 -20.15 1.22
C ASP A 121 -11.82 -19.33 -0.01
N GLN A 122 -13.01 -19.59 -0.58
CA GLN A 122 -13.56 -18.82 -1.71
C GLN A 122 -13.76 -17.34 -1.35
N LEU A 123 -14.30 -17.05 -0.17
CA LEU A 123 -14.51 -15.67 0.28
C LEU A 123 -13.17 -14.93 0.52
N TYR A 124 -12.17 -15.63 1.04
CA TYR A 124 -10.83 -15.09 1.17
C TYR A 124 -10.19 -14.74 -0.19
N ASP A 125 -10.29 -15.65 -1.15
CA ASP A 125 -9.79 -15.42 -2.51
C ASP A 125 -10.51 -14.25 -3.21
N GLU A 126 -11.81 -14.13 -3.01
CA GLU A 126 -12.60 -13.02 -3.54
C GLU A 126 -12.22 -11.68 -2.88
N LEU A 127 -12.01 -11.69 -1.58
CA LEU A 127 -11.57 -10.50 -0.82
C LEU A 127 -10.20 -10.02 -1.30
N ILE A 128 -9.23 -10.92 -1.47
CA ILE A 128 -7.89 -10.58 -1.98
C ILE A 128 -8.00 -9.95 -3.37
N LYS A 129 -8.72 -10.58 -4.31
CA LYS A 129 -8.91 -10.06 -5.67
C LYS A 129 -9.60 -8.70 -5.71
N THR A 130 -10.60 -8.51 -4.84
CA THR A 130 -11.34 -7.24 -4.76
C THR A 130 -10.44 -6.13 -4.22
N ARG A 131 -9.62 -6.45 -3.21
CA ARG A 131 -8.66 -5.51 -2.65
C ARG A 131 -7.61 -5.09 -3.69
N GLU A 132 -7.00 -6.03 -4.40
CA GLU A 132 -6.04 -5.75 -5.46
C GLU A 132 -6.62 -4.83 -6.54
N LYS A 133 -7.86 -5.10 -6.97
CA LYS A 133 -8.57 -4.28 -7.95
C LYS A 133 -8.84 -2.86 -7.43
N LEU A 134 -9.21 -2.71 -6.16
CA LEU A 134 -9.44 -1.40 -5.55
C LEU A 134 -8.14 -0.60 -5.41
N GLU A 135 -7.03 -1.25 -5.06
CA GLU A 135 -5.71 -0.63 -4.98
C GLU A 135 -5.26 -0.15 -6.37
N GLU A 136 -5.46 -0.96 -7.42
CA GLU A 136 -5.16 -0.61 -8.81
C GLU A 136 -6.00 0.59 -9.30
N GLN A 137 -7.30 0.59 -9.05
CA GLN A 137 -8.19 1.71 -9.40
C GLN A 137 -7.83 2.99 -8.63
N ALA A 138 -7.46 2.89 -7.36
CA ALA A 138 -7.02 4.04 -6.57
C ALA A 138 -5.70 4.64 -7.11
N GLU A 139 -4.78 3.79 -7.56
CA GLU A 139 -3.53 4.21 -8.18
C GLU A 139 -3.78 4.87 -9.55
N GLU A 140 -4.69 4.32 -10.35
CA GLU A 140 -5.11 4.90 -11.63
C GLU A 140 -5.77 6.27 -11.44
N LEU A 141 -6.69 6.41 -10.49
CA LEU A 141 -7.31 7.71 -10.15
C LEU A 141 -6.26 8.72 -9.65
N LYS A 142 -5.35 8.32 -8.77
CA LYS A 142 -4.21 9.16 -8.40
C LYS A 142 -3.34 9.52 -9.60
N SER A 143 -3.25 8.64 -10.60
CA SER A 143 -2.50 8.90 -11.83
C SER A 143 -3.17 9.92 -12.74
N LEU A 144 -4.46 10.03 -12.72
CA LEU A 144 -5.21 11.03 -13.50
C LEU A 144 -5.11 12.44 -12.90
N ALA A 145 -4.89 12.58 -11.59
CA ALA A 145 -4.64 13.87 -10.96
C ALA A 145 -3.24 14.37 -11.33
N SER A 146 -3.15 15.35 -12.23
CA SER A 146 -1.89 15.95 -12.70
C SER A 146 -1.49 17.23 -11.96
N THR A 147 -2.40 17.77 -11.15
CA THR A 147 -2.24 19.05 -10.46
C THR A 147 -2.28 18.92 -8.94
N ASP A 148 -1.66 19.86 -8.26
CA ASP A 148 -1.79 20.08 -6.82
C ASP A 148 -3.14 20.77 -6.54
N GLU A 149 -3.92 20.25 -5.61
CA GLU A 149 -5.29 20.73 -5.31
C GLU A 149 -5.31 22.17 -4.76
N LEU A 150 -4.26 22.58 -4.05
CA LEU A 150 -4.20 23.89 -3.43
C LEU A 150 -3.84 24.99 -4.42
N THR A 151 -2.86 24.73 -5.29
CA THR A 151 -2.25 25.74 -6.17
C THR A 151 -2.66 25.62 -7.65
N ASN A 152 -3.26 24.50 -8.06
CA ASN A 152 -3.57 24.18 -9.45
C ASN A 152 -2.34 24.21 -10.40
N LEU A 153 -1.14 24.03 -9.84
CA LEU A 153 0.10 23.79 -10.58
C LEU A 153 0.28 22.27 -10.78
N LEU A 154 1.27 21.88 -11.59
CA LEU A 154 1.63 20.47 -11.68
C LEU A 154 1.98 19.94 -10.28
N ASN A 155 1.54 18.72 -9.99
CA ASN A 155 2.01 18.03 -8.78
C ASN A 155 3.41 17.40 -9.02
N ARG A 156 4.04 16.93 -7.94
CA ARG A 156 5.37 16.32 -7.97
C ARG A 156 5.50 15.20 -9.00
N ARG A 157 4.47 14.34 -9.12
CA ARG A 157 4.52 13.21 -10.04
C ARG A 157 4.50 13.66 -11.50
N GLU A 158 3.58 14.55 -11.85
CA GLU A 158 3.45 15.08 -13.20
C GLU A 158 4.67 15.90 -13.60
N MET A 159 5.25 16.66 -12.66
CA MET A 159 6.51 17.36 -12.87
C MET A 159 7.65 16.40 -13.23
N ASN A 160 7.82 15.31 -12.47
CA ASN A 160 8.86 14.33 -12.75
C ASN A 160 8.69 13.70 -14.14
N TYR A 161 7.47 13.32 -14.49
CA TYR A 161 7.15 12.72 -15.78
C TYR A 161 7.44 13.68 -16.94
N ARG A 162 6.88 14.90 -16.90
CA ARG A 162 7.07 15.89 -17.97
C ARG A 162 8.51 16.37 -18.08
N SER A 163 9.19 16.51 -16.96
CA SER A 163 10.60 16.90 -16.93
C SER A 163 11.49 15.90 -17.65
N THR A 164 11.25 14.62 -17.46
CA THR A 164 11.99 13.56 -18.16
C THR A 164 11.79 13.66 -19.68
N LEU A 165 10.55 13.81 -20.12
CA LEU A 165 10.23 13.97 -21.55
C LEU A 165 10.85 15.23 -22.15
N LEU A 166 10.80 16.35 -21.42
CA LEU A 166 11.37 17.62 -21.85
C LEU A 166 12.90 17.55 -21.99
N LEU A 167 13.58 16.90 -21.04
CA LEU A 167 15.04 16.70 -21.12
C LEU A 167 15.43 15.83 -22.32
N GLU A 168 14.70 14.75 -22.60
CA GLU A 168 14.93 13.91 -23.79
C GLU A 168 14.75 14.72 -25.09
N GLN A 169 13.74 15.58 -25.15
CA GLN A 169 13.48 16.45 -26.32
C GLN A 169 14.58 17.47 -26.47
N SER A 170 14.96 18.16 -25.39
CA SER A 170 15.98 19.21 -25.40
C SER A 170 17.36 18.65 -25.76
N LEU A 171 17.68 17.44 -25.36
CA LEU A 171 18.90 16.75 -25.76
C LEU A 171 18.97 16.55 -27.29
N ARG A 172 17.84 16.15 -27.93
CA ARG A 172 17.77 15.96 -29.38
C ARG A 172 17.89 17.28 -30.14
N SER A 173 17.30 18.35 -29.62
CA SER A 173 17.34 19.71 -30.24
C SER A 173 18.59 20.50 -29.85
N LYS A 174 19.44 19.98 -28.96
CA LYS A 174 20.63 20.67 -28.41
C LYS A 174 20.29 22.02 -27.76
N GLN A 175 19.13 22.09 -27.13
CA GLN A 175 18.68 23.26 -26.38
C GLN A 175 19.04 23.14 -24.91
N SER A 176 19.39 24.25 -24.28
CA SER A 176 19.63 24.37 -22.86
C SER A 176 18.30 24.32 -22.09
N VAL A 177 18.32 23.71 -20.90
CA VAL A 177 17.18 23.69 -19.98
C VAL A 177 17.63 24.24 -18.65
N ALA A 178 16.90 25.19 -18.08
CA ALA A 178 17.11 25.64 -16.71
C ALA A 178 16.13 24.94 -15.78
N LEU A 179 16.61 24.45 -14.65
CA LEU A 179 15.77 23.97 -13.54
C LEU A 179 15.96 24.91 -12.35
N LEU A 180 14.84 25.35 -11.79
CA LEU A 180 14.75 26.19 -10.61
C LEU A 180 14.05 25.41 -9.51
N VAL A 181 14.65 25.36 -8.34
CA VAL A 181 14.01 24.95 -7.08
C VAL A 181 13.79 26.20 -6.25
N ILE A 182 12.56 26.42 -5.81
CA ILE A 182 12.11 27.60 -5.09
C ILE A 182 11.55 27.16 -3.76
N ASP A 183 11.99 27.80 -2.68
CA ASP A 183 11.53 27.52 -1.34
C ASP A 183 11.14 28.83 -0.64
N ILE A 184 9.97 28.86 -0.01
CA ILE A 184 9.46 30.05 0.68
C ILE A 184 10.23 30.26 1.98
N ASP A 185 10.89 31.41 2.09
CA ASP A 185 11.67 31.76 3.26
C ASP A 185 10.79 31.88 4.52
N ASN A 186 11.19 31.18 5.59
CA ASN A 186 10.51 31.23 6.89
C ASN A 186 9.03 30.79 6.85
N PHE A 187 8.62 29.93 5.91
CA PHE A 187 7.22 29.51 5.76
C PHE A 187 6.65 28.87 7.04
N LYS A 188 7.45 28.07 7.73
CA LYS A 188 7.07 27.53 9.04
C LYS A 188 6.73 28.64 10.05
N LEU A 189 7.49 29.72 10.09
CA LEU A 189 7.22 30.85 10.98
C LEU A 189 5.91 31.55 10.61
N ILE A 190 5.59 31.66 9.31
CA ILE A 190 4.29 32.19 8.84
C ILE A 190 3.15 31.32 9.40
N ASN A 191 3.25 29.99 9.24
CA ASN A 191 2.25 29.07 9.77
C ASN A 191 2.12 29.13 11.29
N ASP A 192 3.25 29.14 12.00
CA ASP A 192 3.27 29.14 13.48
C ASP A 192 2.72 30.46 14.05
N THR A 193 2.87 31.59 13.33
CA THR A 193 2.45 32.91 13.80
C THR A 193 1.02 33.27 13.38
N PHE A 194 0.63 32.96 12.15
CA PHE A 194 -0.62 33.41 11.53
C PHE A 194 -1.59 32.27 11.22
N GLY A 195 -1.18 31.03 11.50
CA GLY A 195 -2.00 29.83 11.27
C GLY A 195 -1.87 29.28 9.86
N HIS A 196 -2.24 27.99 9.69
CA HIS A 196 -2.14 27.26 8.42
C HIS A 196 -2.99 27.86 7.29
N LEU A 197 -4.11 28.53 7.61
CA LEU A 197 -4.95 29.19 6.59
C LEU A 197 -4.21 30.33 5.90
N GLU A 198 -3.38 31.07 6.64
CA GLU A 198 -2.55 32.12 6.06
C GLU A 198 -1.41 31.55 5.23
N GLY A 199 -0.79 30.45 5.68
CA GLY A 199 0.17 29.72 4.86
C GLY A 199 -0.43 29.21 3.56
N ASP A 200 -1.64 28.65 3.60
CA ASP A 200 -2.36 28.19 2.40
C ASP A 200 -2.69 29.35 1.44
N ARG A 201 -3.01 30.54 1.99
CA ARG A 201 -3.20 31.76 1.17
C ARG A 201 -1.91 32.14 0.43
N VAL A 202 -0.79 32.16 1.14
CA VAL A 202 0.54 32.45 0.56
C VAL A 202 0.88 31.45 -0.56
N LEU A 203 0.67 30.17 -0.32
CA LEU A 203 0.91 29.11 -1.32
C LEU A 203 0.03 29.28 -2.56
N LYS A 204 -1.24 29.63 -2.39
CA LYS A 204 -2.17 29.90 -3.50
C LYS A 204 -1.75 31.11 -4.32
N GLU A 205 -1.43 32.22 -3.65
CA GLU A 205 -1.02 33.46 -4.32
C GLU A 205 0.31 33.27 -5.06
N LEU A 206 1.29 32.59 -4.46
CA LEU A 206 2.52 32.21 -5.12
C LEU A 206 2.26 31.31 -6.34
N GLY A 207 1.40 30.29 -6.19
CA GLY A 207 1.02 29.43 -7.30
C GLY A 207 0.38 30.19 -8.47
N GLN A 208 -0.50 31.14 -8.18
CA GLN A 208 -1.12 32.02 -9.20
C GLN A 208 -0.10 32.95 -9.85
N ALA A 209 0.81 33.54 -9.08
CA ALA A 209 1.88 34.39 -9.57
C ALA A 209 2.79 33.59 -10.52
N LEU A 210 3.24 32.40 -10.13
CA LEU A 210 4.06 31.54 -10.95
C LEU A 210 3.36 31.15 -12.26
N LYS A 211 2.09 30.75 -12.19
CA LYS A 211 1.29 30.33 -13.33
C LYS A 211 1.08 31.45 -14.35
N SER A 212 0.82 32.66 -13.87
CA SER A 212 0.59 33.82 -14.73
C SER A 212 1.89 34.39 -15.34
N PHE A 213 3.02 34.16 -14.67
CA PHE A 213 4.32 34.65 -15.10
C PHE A 213 5.04 33.70 -16.07
N GLY A 214 4.87 32.40 -15.94
CA GLY A 214 5.47 31.39 -16.80
C GLY A 214 4.91 31.37 -18.22
N ARG A 215 5.72 30.92 -19.17
CA ARG A 215 5.29 30.66 -20.55
C ARG A 215 4.47 29.36 -20.60
N GLN A 216 3.71 29.16 -21.65
CA GLN A 216 2.95 27.90 -21.85
C GLN A 216 3.87 26.67 -21.99
N THR A 217 5.12 26.88 -22.39
CA THR A 217 6.13 25.82 -22.51
C THR A 217 6.84 25.49 -21.20
N ASP A 218 6.73 26.35 -20.19
CA ASP A 218 7.40 26.17 -18.92
C ASP A 218 6.64 25.14 -18.08
N LEU A 219 7.38 24.27 -17.40
CA LEU A 219 6.76 23.36 -16.43
C LEU A 219 6.87 24.00 -15.06
N ILE A 220 5.72 24.18 -14.41
CA ILE A 220 5.63 24.82 -13.08
C ILE A 220 4.86 23.89 -12.16
N SER A 221 5.44 23.57 -11.01
CA SER A 221 4.86 22.64 -10.07
C SER A 221 4.99 23.08 -8.62
N ARG A 222 4.05 22.62 -7.77
CA ARG A 222 4.28 22.51 -6.34
C ARG A 222 4.86 21.14 -6.07
N TYR A 223 6.11 21.09 -5.61
CA TYR A 223 6.86 19.85 -5.51
C TYR A 223 6.84 19.27 -4.10
N GLY A 224 6.74 20.11 -3.09
CA GLY A 224 6.66 19.79 -1.67
C GLY A 224 5.66 20.66 -0.92
N GLY A 225 5.76 20.71 0.39
CA GLY A 225 4.90 21.54 1.23
C GLY A 225 4.98 23.02 0.88
N GLU A 226 6.20 23.55 0.85
CA GLU A 226 6.54 24.96 0.59
C GLU A 226 7.51 25.10 -0.58
N GLU A 227 7.75 24.01 -1.31
CA GLU A 227 8.70 23.94 -2.41
C GLU A 227 8.00 23.93 -3.77
N PHE A 228 8.51 24.78 -4.68
CA PHE A 228 8.06 24.85 -6.06
C PHE A 228 9.21 24.57 -7.01
N LEU A 229 8.91 23.92 -8.13
CA LEU A 229 9.85 23.68 -9.20
C LEU A 229 9.40 24.34 -10.48
N ILE A 230 10.36 24.93 -11.20
CA ILE A 230 10.15 25.46 -12.54
C ILE A 230 11.21 24.90 -13.47
N MET A 231 10.79 24.37 -14.61
CA MET A 231 11.69 23.97 -15.67
C MET A 231 11.44 24.83 -16.91
N LEU A 232 12.48 25.49 -17.36
CA LEU A 232 12.46 26.44 -18.47
C LEU A 232 13.17 25.82 -19.68
N PRO A 233 12.43 25.37 -20.71
CA PRO A 233 13.05 24.91 -21.95
C PRO A 233 13.66 26.07 -22.72
N ASP A 234 14.65 25.76 -23.57
CA ASP A 234 15.36 26.71 -24.42
C ASP A 234 15.81 27.99 -23.68
N THR A 235 16.40 27.76 -22.48
CA THR A 235 16.79 28.85 -21.57
C THR A 235 18.21 28.64 -21.09
N ASP A 236 19.07 29.60 -21.39
CA ASP A 236 20.46 29.66 -20.93
C ASP A 236 20.60 30.31 -19.52
N LYS A 237 21.81 30.37 -18.98
CA LYS A 237 22.12 30.99 -17.69
C LYS A 237 21.60 32.42 -17.60
N LYS A 238 21.79 33.24 -18.63
CA LYS A 238 21.38 34.65 -18.64
C LYS A 238 19.87 34.80 -18.62
N GLY A 239 19.17 34.01 -19.42
CA GLY A 239 17.71 33.98 -19.49
C GLY A 239 17.10 33.54 -18.17
N ALA A 240 17.66 32.47 -17.54
CA ALA A 240 17.20 31.95 -16.28
C ALA A 240 17.41 32.95 -15.12
N LEU A 241 18.55 33.65 -15.07
CA LEU A 241 18.79 34.73 -14.09
C LEU A 241 17.82 35.90 -14.23
N LEU A 242 17.55 36.33 -15.47
CA LEU A 242 16.56 37.38 -15.71
C LEU A 242 15.16 36.95 -15.28
N PHE A 243 14.81 35.66 -15.48
CA PHE A 243 13.56 35.09 -14.99
C PHE A 243 13.50 35.13 -13.46
N CYS A 244 14.56 34.67 -12.75
CA CYS A 244 14.61 34.69 -11.29
C CYS A 244 14.47 36.10 -10.72
N ASN A 245 15.18 37.11 -11.26
CA ASN A 245 15.09 38.47 -10.79
C ASN A 245 13.68 39.06 -10.90
N ARG A 246 12.99 38.79 -12.01
CA ARG A 246 11.60 39.20 -12.19
C ARG A 246 10.67 38.44 -11.26
N LEU A 247 10.97 37.16 -10.98
CA LEU A 247 10.19 36.34 -10.09
C LEU A 247 10.28 36.85 -8.65
N HIS A 248 11.46 37.22 -8.14
CA HIS A 248 11.62 37.86 -6.83
C HIS A 248 10.76 39.11 -6.70
N ALA A 249 10.73 39.96 -7.74
CA ALA A 249 9.93 41.19 -7.72
C ALA A 249 8.42 40.90 -7.61
N ILE A 250 7.91 39.91 -8.35
CA ILE A 250 6.49 39.52 -8.32
C ILE A 250 6.12 38.89 -6.99
N ILE A 251 6.99 38.06 -6.40
CA ILE A 251 6.73 37.40 -5.12
C ILE A 251 6.70 38.42 -3.99
N ALA A 252 7.50 39.49 -4.07
CA ALA A 252 7.52 40.55 -3.07
C ALA A 252 6.18 41.34 -2.96
N ASP A 253 5.27 41.23 -3.94
CA ASP A 253 3.93 41.78 -3.87
C ASP A 253 2.99 40.96 -2.96
N ILE A 254 3.37 39.71 -2.63
CA ILE A 254 2.64 38.87 -1.68
C ILE A 254 3.02 39.31 -0.27
N LEU A 255 2.05 39.85 0.48
CA LEU A 255 2.30 40.40 1.80
C LEU A 255 1.68 39.52 2.89
N VAL A 256 2.41 39.33 4.00
CA VAL A 256 1.93 38.79 5.25
C VAL A 256 2.22 39.82 6.34
N ASP A 257 1.20 40.30 7.03
CA ASP A 257 1.31 41.38 8.03
C ASP A 257 2.10 42.60 7.51
N ASN A 258 1.77 43.06 6.29
CA ASN A 258 2.45 44.17 5.56
C ASN A 258 3.95 43.93 5.31
N LYS A 259 4.45 42.71 5.42
CA LYS A 259 5.82 42.35 5.08
C LYS A 259 5.83 41.47 3.83
N PRO A 260 6.75 41.71 2.89
CA PRO A 260 6.83 40.89 1.67
C PRO A 260 7.27 39.46 2.00
N VAL A 261 6.64 38.51 1.32
CA VAL A 261 7.11 37.13 1.29
C VAL A 261 8.37 37.09 0.44
N THR A 262 9.37 36.35 0.88
CA THR A 262 10.62 36.13 0.14
C THR A 262 10.82 34.65 -0.14
N VAL A 263 11.65 34.37 -1.15
CA VAL A 263 12.00 33.01 -1.54
C VAL A 263 13.49 32.85 -1.72
N SER A 264 13.99 31.67 -1.45
CA SER A 264 15.33 31.25 -1.84
C SER A 264 15.23 30.38 -3.10
N ILE A 265 16.00 30.68 -4.13
CA ILE A 265 15.98 30.00 -5.42
C ILE A 265 17.33 29.35 -5.68
N GLY A 266 17.33 28.04 -5.93
CA GLY A 266 18.48 27.32 -6.48
C GLY A 266 18.27 27.07 -7.96
N MET A 267 19.29 27.30 -8.75
CA MET A 267 19.22 27.18 -10.20
C MET A 267 20.33 26.29 -10.73
N THR A 268 20.02 25.45 -11.72
CA THR A 268 20.99 24.70 -12.52
C THR A 268 20.64 24.76 -13.99
N ILE A 269 21.65 24.64 -14.86
CA ILE A 269 21.49 24.63 -16.32
C ILE A 269 21.99 23.30 -16.88
N SER A 270 21.17 22.63 -17.63
CA SER A 270 21.54 21.43 -18.39
C SER A 270 21.91 21.79 -19.82
N ASN A 271 23.16 21.51 -20.19
CA ASN A 271 23.67 21.59 -21.56
C ASN A 271 24.09 20.20 -22.07
N THR A 272 23.97 19.16 -21.28
CA THR A 272 24.49 17.82 -21.52
C THR A 272 23.46 16.76 -21.10
N ILE A 273 23.86 15.49 -21.16
CA ILE A 273 23.02 14.37 -20.72
C ILE A 273 22.98 14.37 -19.17
N ASN A 274 21.95 15.03 -18.61
CA ASN A 274 21.66 14.97 -17.19
C ASN A 274 20.27 14.29 -17.00
N THR A 275 20.14 13.56 -15.93
CA THR A 275 18.80 13.09 -15.50
C THR A 275 18.09 14.20 -14.75
N PHE A 276 16.77 14.12 -14.64
CA PHE A 276 16.00 15.04 -13.79
C PHE A 276 16.48 15.03 -12.33
N ILE A 277 16.84 13.85 -11.83
CA ILE A 277 17.34 13.67 -10.45
C ILE A 277 18.67 14.43 -10.24
N ASP A 278 19.58 14.36 -11.24
CA ASP A 278 20.86 15.09 -11.15
C ASP A 278 20.63 16.59 -11.09
N LEU A 279 19.77 17.12 -11.99
CA LEU A 279 19.45 18.55 -12.02
C LEU A 279 18.74 19.00 -10.74
N PHE A 280 17.79 18.20 -10.27
CA PHE A 280 17.11 18.50 -9.00
C PHE A 280 18.09 18.57 -7.84
N THR A 281 18.98 17.58 -7.70
CA THR A 281 20.00 17.55 -6.64
C THR A 281 20.92 18.77 -6.71
N GLN A 282 21.34 19.17 -7.89
CA GLN A 282 22.17 20.36 -8.10
C GLN A 282 21.44 21.66 -7.68
N ALA A 283 20.19 21.83 -8.14
CA ALA A 283 19.39 22.99 -7.82
C ALA A 283 19.03 23.06 -6.33
N ASP A 284 18.73 21.92 -5.69
CA ASP A 284 18.44 21.83 -4.25
C ASP A 284 19.66 22.22 -3.41
N ASN A 285 20.85 21.76 -3.77
CA ASN A 285 22.10 22.21 -3.14
C ASN A 285 22.28 23.73 -3.27
N ALA A 286 21.92 24.33 -4.41
CA ALA A 286 21.97 25.77 -4.60
C ALA A 286 20.92 26.52 -3.75
N VAL A 287 19.71 25.96 -3.51
CA VAL A 287 18.75 26.52 -2.54
C VAL A 287 19.36 26.56 -1.14
N TYR A 288 19.99 25.48 -0.73
CA TYR A 288 20.63 25.42 0.57
C TYR A 288 21.70 26.51 0.72
N GLN A 289 22.52 26.75 -0.32
CA GLN A 289 23.48 27.85 -0.36
C GLN A 289 22.77 29.22 -0.30
N ALA A 290 21.68 29.43 -1.07
CA ALA A 290 20.91 30.67 -1.03
C ALA A 290 20.39 30.98 0.39
N LYS A 291 19.85 29.95 1.07
CA LYS A 291 19.38 30.06 2.46
C LYS A 291 20.50 30.39 3.43
N SER A 292 21.68 29.76 3.32
CA SER A 292 22.85 29.99 4.20
C SER A 292 23.45 31.37 4.03
N LEU A 293 23.40 31.94 2.83
CA LEU A 293 23.92 33.26 2.50
C LEU A 293 22.98 34.41 2.88
N GLY A 294 21.84 34.14 3.52
CA GLY A 294 20.95 35.16 4.06
C GLY A 294 19.57 35.21 3.41
N LYS A 295 19.19 34.17 2.64
CA LYS A 295 17.86 34.02 2.02
C LYS A 295 17.56 35.11 0.97
N ASN A 296 16.32 35.16 0.43
CA ASN A 296 15.83 36.14 -0.52
C ASN A 296 16.80 36.39 -1.70
N ARG A 297 17.25 35.29 -2.32
CA ARG A 297 18.22 35.32 -3.42
C ARG A 297 18.17 34.11 -4.32
N THR A 298 18.80 34.24 -5.46
CA THR A 298 19.04 33.13 -6.38
C THR A 298 20.51 32.73 -6.33
N GLN A 299 20.78 31.42 -6.23
CA GLN A 299 22.09 30.83 -6.33
C GLN A 299 22.15 29.87 -7.51
N LEU A 300 23.21 29.97 -8.33
CA LEU A 300 23.47 29.03 -9.41
C LEU A 300 24.39 27.91 -8.89
N PHE A 301 24.04 26.67 -9.17
CA PHE A 301 24.90 25.52 -8.84
C PHE A 301 26.27 25.64 -9.56
N GLY A 302 27.35 25.49 -8.80
CA GLY A 302 28.73 25.57 -9.32
C GLY A 302 29.25 26.99 -9.57
N ASP A 303 28.54 28.03 -9.14
CA ASP A 303 28.98 29.42 -9.19
C ASP A 303 29.22 29.90 -7.73
N ASP A 304 30.46 30.14 -7.36
CA ASP A 304 30.83 30.64 -6.00
C ASP A 304 30.47 32.13 -5.83
N ASN A 305 30.05 32.81 -6.88
CA ASN A 305 29.64 34.19 -6.87
C ASN A 305 28.15 34.35 -6.61
N THR A 306 27.79 34.90 -5.48
CA THR A 306 26.42 35.33 -5.13
C THR A 306 25.96 36.45 -6.04
N ILE A 307 24.80 36.30 -6.67
CA ILE A 307 24.15 37.35 -7.50
C ILE A 307 22.97 37.93 -6.72
#